data_5ad3d435bd78deefe6d399bcc4ced74b
#
_entry.id   5ad3d435bd78deefe6d399bcc4ced74b
#
_cell.length_a   1.000
_cell.length_b   1.000
_cell.length_c   1.000
_cell.angle_alpha   90.00
_cell.angle_beta   90.00
_cell.angle_gamma   90.00
#
_symmetry.space_group_name_H-M   'P 1'
#
loop_
_entity.id
_entity.type
_entity.pdbx_description
1 polymer ?
#
loop_
_entity_poly.entity_id
_entity_poly.type
_entity_poly.pdbx_seq_one_letter_code
_entity_poly.pdbx_strand_id
1 'polypeptide(L)'
;MNPESVFPRATGSADASVRPAFPDDAAEIARIQVVTWRTAYGDALPAAVLDEWDTDAATASWRTAIIAPPTPGHGVVVALERNDVVGFAAFGPAELTAAEQPDPAGPTAELVALLVEPRWGRRGHGSRLLAAVSDLVRSGGAARLQVWLLESDRVSAGFYESAGWAPDGWARTLDTGGEPLREIRWHALLDDPDAAPQEGTQ
;
A
#
# COMPACT_ATOMS: atom_id res chain seq x y z
N MET A 1 5.63 -32.18 42.89
CA MET A 1 4.89 -32.61 41.69
C MET A 1 4.50 -31.34 40.97
N ASN A 2 5.25 -30.97 39.94
CA ASN A 2 5.06 -29.69 39.20
C ASN A 2 4.08 -29.96 38.05
N PRO A 3 2.96 -29.23 37.91
CA PRO A 3 2.08 -29.40 36.76
C PRO A 3 2.75 -28.72 35.55
N GLU A 4 3.30 -29.55 34.67
CA GLU A 4 3.75 -29.11 33.36
C GLU A 4 2.57 -28.50 32.61
N SER A 5 2.75 -27.25 32.21
CA SER A 5 1.83 -26.46 31.37
C SER A 5 1.66 -27.16 30.02
N VAL A 6 0.51 -27.81 29.82
CA VAL A 6 0.10 -28.43 28.55
C VAL A 6 -0.54 -27.34 27.66
N PHE A 7 0.27 -26.38 27.23
CA PHE A 7 -0.14 -25.55 26.08
C PHE A 7 0.62 -26.05 24.85
N PRO A 8 -0.07 -26.48 23.79
CA PRO A 8 0.59 -26.84 22.55
C PRO A 8 1.35 -25.63 22.04
N ARG A 9 2.66 -25.72 21.91
CA ARG A 9 3.46 -24.75 21.18
C ARG A 9 2.96 -24.78 19.73
N ALA A 10 2.40 -23.68 19.27
CA ALA A 10 2.10 -23.47 17.85
C ALA A 10 3.43 -23.47 17.09
N THR A 11 3.80 -24.58 16.50
CA THR A 11 4.95 -24.75 15.60
C THR A 11 4.51 -24.60 14.15
N GLY A 12 3.62 -23.63 13.85
CA GLY A 12 3.23 -23.28 12.49
C GLY A 12 3.81 -21.89 12.17
N SER A 13 4.55 -21.77 11.07
CA SER A 13 4.71 -20.48 10.42
C SER A 13 3.30 -19.98 10.10
N ALA A 14 2.99 -18.70 10.38
CA ALA A 14 1.71 -18.13 10.02
C ALA A 14 1.48 -18.36 8.52
N ASP A 15 0.33 -18.96 8.14
CA ASP A 15 0.02 -19.23 6.73
C ASP A 15 0.02 -17.96 5.89
N ALA A 16 -0.19 -16.79 6.52
CA ALA A 16 -0.16 -15.47 5.88
C ALA A 16 0.77 -14.52 6.63
N SER A 17 1.68 -13.88 5.91
CA SER A 17 2.68 -12.94 6.44
C SER A 17 2.96 -11.78 5.48
N VAL A 18 3.64 -10.74 5.99
CA VAL A 18 4.15 -9.62 5.18
C VAL A 18 5.64 -9.47 5.49
N ARG A 19 6.44 -9.21 4.47
CA ARG A 19 7.87 -8.92 4.59
C ARG A 19 8.32 -7.88 3.57
N PRO A 20 9.47 -7.23 3.75
CA PRO A 20 10.10 -6.45 2.70
C PRO A 20 10.28 -7.29 1.43
N ALA A 21 10.11 -6.66 0.27
CA ALA A 21 10.33 -7.32 -1.02
C ALA A 21 11.82 -7.57 -1.25
N PHE A 22 12.13 -8.72 -1.85
CA PHE A 22 13.46 -9.04 -2.36
C PHE A 22 13.51 -8.84 -3.89
N PRO A 23 14.70 -8.65 -4.49
CA PRO A 23 14.84 -8.49 -5.94
C PRO A 23 14.20 -9.60 -6.77
N ASP A 24 14.14 -10.82 -6.22
CA ASP A 24 13.54 -11.98 -6.89
C ASP A 24 12.01 -11.95 -6.89
N ASP A 25 11.38 -11.12 -6.05
CA ASP A 25 9.92 -10.94 -6.05
C ASP A 25 9.45 -10.06 -7.21
N ALA A 26 10.34 -9.33 -7.88
CA ALA A 26 10.00 -8.31 -8.88
C ALA A 26 9.13 -8.84 -10.02
N ALA A 27 9.39 -10.05 -10.50
CA ALA A 27 8.61 -10.67 -11.57
C ALA A 27 7.17 -10.98 -11.11
N GLU A 28 7.03 -11.48 -9.89
CA GLU A 28 5.72 -11.79 -9.32
C GLU A 28 4.92 -10.52 -8.99
N ILE A 29 5.59 -9.47 -8.51
CA ILE A 29 4.99 -8.13 -8.30
C ILE A 29 4.47 -7.58 -9.65
N ALA A 30 5.26 -7.61 -10.72
CA ALA A 30 4.84 -7.16 -12.05
C ALA A 30 3.65 -7.98 -12.57
N ARG A 31 3.64 -9.30 -12.37
CA ARG A 31 2.53 -10.18 -12.72
C ARG A 31 1.25 -9.80 -11.96
N ILE A 32 1.34 -9.62 -10.64
CA ILE A 32 0.21 -9.24 -9.79
C ILE A 32 -0.34 -7.89 -10.23
N GLN A 33 0.53 -6.92 -10.54
CA GLN A 33 0.12 -5.61 -10.99
C GLN A 33 -0.74 -5.68 -12.25
N VAL A 34 -0.29 -6.34 -13.31
CA VAL A 34 -1.04 -6.42 -14.56
C VAL A 34 -2.35 -7.20 -14.41
N VAL A 35 -2.34 -8.31 -13.66
CA VAL A 35 -3.57 -9.09 -13.42
C VAL A 35 -4.60 -8.28 -12.65
N THR A 36 -4.17 -7.55 -11.62
CA THR A 36 -5.06 -6.73 -10.82
C THR A 36 -5.59 -5.55 -11.62
N TRP A 37 -4.75 -4.88 -12.39
CA TRP A 37 -5.16 -3.75 -13.24
C TRP A 37 -6.15 -4.17 -14.32
N ARG A 38 -5.95 -5.31 -14.97
CA ARG A 38 -6.91 -5.85 -15.93
C ARG A 38 -8.26 -6.15 -15.30
N THR A 39 -8.28 -6.60 -14.06
CA THR A 39 -9.51 -6.92 -13.33
C THR A 39 -10.21 -5.68 -12.81
N ALA A 40 -9.46 -4.72 -12.26
CA ALA A 40 -10.02 -3.54 -11.59
C ALA A 40 -10.32 -2.38 -12.56
N TYR A 41 -9.54 -2.24 -13.63
CA TYR A 41 -9.54 -1.06 -14.50
C TYR A 41 -9.70 -1.40 -15.98
N GLY A 42 -10.02 -2.66 -16.31
CA GLY A 42 -10.20 -3.10 -17.70
C GLY A 42 -11.25 -2.31 -18.48
N ASP A 43 -12.28 -1.80 -17.78
CA ASP A 43 -13.32 -0.95 -18.37
C ASP A 43 -12.97 0.55 -18.34
N ALA A 44 -12.00 0.96 -17.50
CA ALA A 44 -11.64 2.37 -17.29
C ALA A 44 -10.37 2.78 -18.05
N LEU A 45 -9.49 1.85 -18.35
CA LEU A 45 -8.25 2.10 -19.09
C LEU A 45 -8.41 1.72 -20.56
N PRO A 46 -7.79 2.48 -21.49
CA PRO A 46 -7.73 2.06 -22.89
C PRO A 46 -7.11 0.66 -23.02
N ALA A 47 -7.71 -0.23 -23.82
CA ALA A 47 -7.23 -1.59 -24.01
C ALA A 47 -5.74 -1.62 -24.42
N ALA A 48 -5.30 -0.67 -25.25
CA ALA A 48 -3.91 -0.53 -25.66
C ALA A 48 -2.93 -0.43 -24.48
N VAL A 49 -3.29 0.25 -23.38
CA VAL A 49 -2.44 0.38 -22.18
C VAL A 49 -2.19 -0.96 -21.52
N LEU A 50 -3.17 -1.85 -21.55
CA LEU A 50 -3.09 -3.17 -20.96
C LEU A 50 -2.53 -4.23 -21.92
N ASP A 51 -2.77 -4.06 -23.23
CA ASP A 51 -2.31 -4.99 -24.27
C ASP A 51 -0.81 -4.77 -24.61
N GLU A 52 -0.34 -3.52 -24.52
CA GLU A 52 1.07 -3.15 -24.72
C GLU A 52 1.91 -3.26 -23.45
N TRP A 53 1.37 -3.86 -22.38
CA TRP A 53 2.08 -4.02 -21.12
C TRP A 53 3.35 -4.87 -21.30
N ASP A 54 4.49 -4.23 -21.15
CA ASP A 54 5.80 -4.89 -21.15
C ASP A 54 6.12 -5.44 -19.75
N THR A 55 5.92 -6.74 -19.59
CA THR A 55 6.17 -7.44 -18.32
C THR A 55 7.64 -7.43 -17.94
N ASP A 56 8.56 -7.47 -18.90
CA ASP A 56 10.00 -7.48 -18.64
C ASP A 56 10.46 -6.09 -18.19
N ALA A 57 9.98 -5.04 -18.84
CA ALA A 57 10.23 -3.66 -18.42
C ALA A 57 9.66 -3.38 -17.02
N ALA A 58 8.44 -3.84 -16.73
CA ALA A 58 7.82 -3.71 -15.41
C ALA A 58 8.63 -4.47 -14.34
N THR A 59 9.07 -5.70 -14.64
CA THR A 59 9.92 -6.49 -13.74
C THR A 59 11.25 -5.77 -13.46
N ALA A 60 11.90 -5.22 -14.49
CA ALA A 60 13.14 -4.46 -14.33
C ALA A 60 12.93 -3.20 -13.46
N SER A 61 11.82 -2.49 -13.66
CA SER A 61 11.45 -1.31 -12.88
C SER A 61 11.21 -1.66 -11.40
N TRP A 62 10.46 -2.72 -11.11
CA TRP A 62 10.25 -3.17 -9.74
C TRP A 62 11.55 -3.65 -9.08
N ARG A 63 12.39 -4.38 -9.81
CA ARG A 63 13.70 -4.79 -9.29
C ARG A 63 14.55 -3.58 -8.93
N THR A 64 14.55 -2.54 -9.77
CA THR A 64 15.26 -1.29 -9.47
C THR A 64 14.70 -0.59 -8.24
N ALA A 65 13.39 -0.46 -8.12
CA ALA A 65 12.74 0.15 -6.96
C ALA A 65 13.07 -0.57 -5.64
N ILE A 66 13.27 -1.89 -5.69
CA ILE A 66 13.62 -2.70 -4.52
C ILE A 66 15.12 -2.54 -4.16
N ILE A 67 16.02 -2.58 -5.15
CA ILE A 67 17.47 -2.57 -4.91
C ILE A 67 17.99 -1.16 -4.62
N ALA A 68 17.47 -0.18 -5.33
CA ALA A 68 17.93 1.21 -5.30
C ALA A 68 16.71 2.17 -5.16
N PRO A 69 16.03 2.16 -4.01
CA PRO A 69 14.91 3.07 -3.80
C PRO A 69 15.38 4.53 -3.89
N PRO A 70 14.54 5.46 -4.41
CA PRO A 70 14.92 6.85 -4.61
C PRO A 70 15.40 7.56 -3.34
N THR A 71 14.79 7.24 -2.20
CA THR A 71 15.21 7.72 -0.86
C THR A 71 15.00 6.61 0.17
N PRO A 72 15.61 6.73 1.39
CA PRO A 72 15.39 5.78 2.47
C PRO A 72 13.92 5.65 2.94
N GLY A 73 13.08 6.65 2.62
CA GLY A 73 11.64 6.62 2.94
C GLY A 73 10.80 5.79 1.96
N HIS A 74 11.37 5.34 0.83
CA HIS A 74 10.68 4.46 -0.11
C HIS A 74 10.86 2.99 0.26
N GLY A 75 9.82 2.19 -0.02
CA GLY A 75 9.89 0.76 0.20
C GLY A 75 8.82 -0.02 -0.53
N VAL A 76 9.07 -1.31 -0.65
CA VAL A 76 8.14 -2.29 -1.21
C VAL A 76 8.03 -3.45 -0.22
N VAL A 77 6.82 -3.88 0.08
CA VAL A 77 6.53 -5.05 0.90
C VAL A 77 5.65 -6.02 0.12
N VAL A 78 5.78 -7.31 0.41
CA VAL A 78 4.97 -8.36 -0.21
C VAL A 78 4.18 -9.12 0.85
N ALA A 79 2.94 -9.47 0.50
CA ALA A 79 2.12 -10.39 1.27
C ALA A 79 2.34 -11.81 0.75
N LEU A 80 2.51 -12.72 1.67
CA LEU A 80 2.70 -14.15 1.41
C LEU A 80 1.50 -14.94 1.90
N GLU A 81 1.11 -15.95 1.11
CA GLU A 81 0.32 -17.09 1.55
C GLU A 81 1.24 -18.30 1.49
N ARG A 82 1.67 -18.79 2.64
CA ARG A 82 2.79 -19.75 2.75
C ARG A 82 4.08 -19.20 2.11
N ASN A 83 4.44 -19.69 0.93
CA ASN A 83 5.63 -19.26 0.19
C ASN A 83 5.31 -18.45 -1.06
N ASP A 84 4.02 -18.32 -1.41
CA ASP A 84 3.60 -17.63 -2.63
C ASP A 84 3.39 -16.14 -2.34
N VAL A 85 3.95 -15.28 -3.18
CA VAL A 85 3.63 -13.85 -3.16
C VAL A 85 2.22 -13.68 -3.75
N VAL A 86 1.32 -13.09 -2.96
CA VAL A 86 -0.11 -12.96 -3.31
C VAL A 86 -0.58 -11.51 -3.40
N GLY A 87 0.27 -10.58 -3.00
CA GLY A 87 0.01 -9.15 -3.05
C GLY A 87 1.26 -8.36 -2.70
N PHE A 88 1.22 -7.06 -2.95
CA PHE A 88 2.31 -6.16 -2.57
C PHE A 88 1.79 -4.76 -2.24
N ALA A 89 2.62 -3.98 -1.56
CA ALA A 89 2.42 -2.55 -1.41
C ALA A 89 3.75 -1.81 -1.62
N ALA A 90 3.66 -0.63 -2.26
CA ALA A 90 4.78 0.28 -2.47
C ALA A 90 4.44 1.62 -1.84
N PHE A 91 5.40 2.25 -1.18
CA PHE A 91 5.22 3.51 -0.46
C PHE A 91 6.47 4.38 -0.55
N GLY A 92 6.30 5.66 -0.30
CA GLY A 92 7.39 6.63 -0.25
C GLY A 92 6.96 7.93 0.42
N PRO A 93 7.85 8.93 0.52
CA PRO A 93 7.46 10.28 0.92
C PRO A 93 6.41 10.83 -0.05
N ALA A 94 5.38 11.50 0.48
CA ALA A 94 4.41 12.19 -0.35
C ALA A 94 5.03 13.41 -1.02
N GLU A 95 4.76 13.59 -2.30
CA GLU A 95 5.10 14.82 -3.00
C GLU A 95 4.01 15.87 -2.74
N LEU A 96 4.41 16.99 -2.16
CA LEU A 96 3.49 18.11 -1.96
C LEU A 96 3.31 18.86 -3.29
N THR A 97 2.08 19.20 -3.62
CA THR A 97 1.81 20.13 -4.73
C THR A 97 2.20 21.56 -4.31
N ALA A 98 2.39 22.45 -5.29
CA ALA A 98 2.74 23.85 -5.03
C ALA A 98 1.68 24.61 -4.19
N ALA A 99 0.46 24.08 -4.11
CA ALA A 99 -0.64 24.64 -3.35
C ALA A 99 -0.73 24.09 -1.91
N GLU A 100 0.00 23.02 -1.59
CA GLU A 100 -0.01 22.39 -0.28
C GLU A 100 1.08 22.98 0.61
N GLN A 101 0.75 23.12 1.88
CA GLN A 101 1.73 23.44 2.91
C GLN A 101 2.12 22.16 3.65
N PRO A 102 3.36 22.07 4.15
CA PRO A 102 3.77 20.96 5.01
C PRO A 102 2.80 20.79 6.17
N ASP A 103 2.46 19.55 6.49
CA ASP A 103 1.61 19.25 7.64
C ASP A 103 2.38 19.61 8.94
N PRO A 104 1.81 20.46 9.82
CA PRO A 104 2.46 20.79 11.08
C PRO A 104 2.62 19.56 12.00
N ALA A 105 1.85 18.52 11.83
CA ALA A 105 1.98 17.27 12.59
C ALA A 105 3.22 16.46 12.21
N GLY A 106 3.81 16.69 11.03
CA GLY A 106 5.01 16.02 10.57
C GLY A 106 4.96 15.57 9.11
N PRO A 107 5.95 14.79 8.65
CA PRO A 107 6.01 14.33 7.27
C PRO A 107 4.82 13.45 6.90
N THR A 108 4.42 13.55 5.64
CA THR A 108 3.40 12.67 5.04
C THR A 108 4.07 11.63 4.15
N ALA A 109 3.68 10.38 4.31
CA ALA A 109 4.02 9.31 3.38
C ALA A 109 2.86 9.04 2.41
N GLU A 110 3.16 8.48 1.26
CA GLU A 110 2.18 8.07 0.26
C GLU A 110 2.25 6.58 -0.01
N LEU A 111 1.10 5.94 0.02
CA LEU A 111 0.92 4.57 -0.46
C LEU A 111 0.71 4.64 -1.97
N VAL A 112 1.76 4.33 -2.73
CA VAL A 112 1.78 4.41 -4.19
C VAL A 112 0.98 3.27 -4.83
N ALA A 113 1.05 2.08 -4.22
CA ALA A 113 0.30 0.91 -4.65
C ALA A 113 -0.01 -0.01 -3.46
N LEU A 114 -1.19 -0.60 -3.45
CA LEU A 114 -1.56 -1.73 -2.60
C LEU A 114 -2.44 -2.66 -3.41
N LEU A 115 -1.87 -3.76 -3.86
CA LEU A 115 -2.54 -4.70 -4.75
C LEU A 115 -2.48 -6.12 -4.19
N VAL A 116 -3.62 -6.79 -4.19
CA VAL A 116 -3.74 -8.22 -3.88
C VAL A 116 -4.33 -8.91 -5.08
N GLU A 117 -3.70 -9.99 -5.53
CA GLU A 117 -4.22 -10.75 -6.67
C GLU A 117 -5.67 -11.17 -6.40
N PRO A 118 -6.61 -10.98 -7.34
CA PRO A 118 -8.05 -11.15 -7.12
C PRO A 118 -8.44 -12.51 -6.51
N ARG A 119 -7.78 -13.61 -6.93
CA ARG A 119 -8.03 -14.96 -6.37
C ARG A 119 -7.70 -15.10 -4.87
N TRP A 120 -6.87 -14.21 -4.34
CA TRP A 120 -6.48 -14.14 -2.94
C TRP A 120 -7.19 -13.02 -2.16
N GLY A 121 -8.14 -12.35 -2.80
CA GLY A 121 -8.93 -11.31 -2.19
C GLY A 121 -9.74 -11.80 -0.97
N ARG A 122 -10.09 -10.86 -0.07
CA ARG A 122 -10.93 -11.08 1.13
C ARG A 122 -10.38 -12.09 2.15
N ARG A 123 -9.08 -12.35 2.12
CA ARG A 123 -8.35 -13.20 3.09
C ARG A 123 -7.50 -12.38 4.07
N GLY A 124 -7.69 -11.06 4.09
CA GLY A 124 -6.98 -10.14 4.98
C GLY A 124 -5.57 -9.76 4.55
N HIS A 125 -5.11 -10.13 3.33
CA HIS A 125 -3.79 -9.75 2.84
C HIS A 125 -3.65 -8.24 2.67
N GLY A 126 -4.68 -7.58 2.11
CA GLY A 126 -4.69 -6.12 1.98
C GLY A 126 -4.58 -5.40 3.32
N SER A 127 -5.33 -5.83 4.33
CA SER A 127 -5.25 -5.25 5.68
C SER A 127 -3.89 -5.45 6.34
N ARG A 128 -3.25 -6.61 6.13
CA ARG A 128 -1.89 -6.87 6.64
C ARG A 128 -0.85 -6.02 5.93
N LEU A 129 -0.96 -5.85 4.60
CA LEU A 129 -0.09 -4.94 3.84
C LEU A 129 -0.24 -3.51 4.34
N LEU A 130 -1.49 -3.03 4.49
CA LEU A 130 -1.76 -1.67 4.96
C LEU A 130 -1.20 -1.45 6.37
N ALA A 131 -1.42 -2.38 7.29
CA ALA A 131 -0.87 -2.31 8.65
C ALA A 131 0.66 -2.28 8.65
N ALA A 132 1.31 -3.18 7.87
CA ALA A 132 2.77 -3.22 7.77
C ALA A 132 3.36 -1.92 7.20
N VAL A 133 2.74 -1.35 6.16
CA VAL A 133 3.17 -0.06 5.61
C VAL A 133 2.98 1.05 6.64
N SER A 134 1.81 1.11 7.31
CA SER A 134 1.55 2.12 8.35
C SER A 134 2.59 2.07 9.47
N ASP A 135 2.97 0.87 9.92
CA ASP A 135 3.99 0.69 10.95
C ASP A 135 5.40 1.12 10.46
N LEU A 136 5.74 0.79 9.21
CA LEU A 136 7.04 1.16 8.63
C LEU A 136 7.18 2.67 8.46
N VAL A 137 6.19 3.34 7.88
CA VAL A 137 6.26 4.78 7.63
C VAL A 137 6.16 5.57 8.94
N ARG A 138 5.36 5.11 9.92
CA ARG A 138 5.31 5.68 11.28
C ARG A 138 6.67 5.57 11.97
N SER A 139 7.31 4.40 11.91
CA SER A 139 8.66 4.21 12.45
C SER A 139 9.71 5.07 11.75
N GLY A 140 9.45 5.45 10.49
CA GLY A 140 10.24 6.41 9.72
C GLY A 140 9.92 7.88 10.05
N GLY A 141 9.01 8.15 10.99
CA GLY A 141 8.65 9.50 11.47
C GLY A 141 7.52 10.17 10.68
N ALA A 142 6.81 9.44 9.81
CA ALA A 142 5.63 10.00 9.15
C ALA A 142 4.47 10.12 10.13
N ALA A 143 3.82 11.29 10.13
CA ALA A 143 2.61 11.56 10.93
C ALA A 143 1.32 11.24 10.19
N ARG A 144 1.40 11.09 8.86
CA ARG A 144 0.26 10.83 7.98
C ARG A 144 0.64 9.85 6.88
N LEU A 145 -0.31 9.00 6.51
CA LEU A 145 -0.23 8.16 5.30
C LEU A 145 -1.40 8.52 4.38
N GLN A 146 -1.12 8.76 3.10
CA GLN A 146 -2.13 9.10 2.10
C GLN A 146 -2.12 8.11 0.92
N VAL A 147 -3.21 8.08 0.17
CA VAL A 147 -3.36 7.31 -1.07
C VAL A 147 -4.27 8.05 -2.04
N TRP A 148 -4.01 7.93 -3.34
CA TRP A 148 -4.90 8.42 -4.38
C TRP A 148 -5.74 7.26 -4.92
N LEU A 149 -7.06 7.43 -4.92
CA LEU A 149 -8.02 6.44 -5.41
C LEU A 149 -8.82 7.03 -6.55
N LEU A 150 -9.07 6.24 -7.59
CA LEU A 150 -10.06 6.64 -8.61
C LEU A 150 -11.40 6.90 -7.93
N GLU A 151 -12.04 8.02 -8.27
CA GLU A 151 -13.35 8.40 -7.72
C GLU A 151 -14.43 7.33 -7.98
N SER A 152 -14.28 6.58 -9.06
CA SER A 152 -15.15 5.46 -9.42
C SER A 152 -14.88 4.17 -8.65
N ASP A 153 -13.69 4.00 -8.02
CA ASP A 153 -13.30 2.77 -7.32
C ASP A 153 -13.93 2.68 -5.93
N ARG A 154 -15.18 2.24 -5.90
CA ARG A 154 -15.95 2.04 -4.66
C ARG A 154 -15.42 0.91 -3.80
N VAL A 155 -14.73 -0.07 -4.40
CA VAL A 155 -14.20 -1.22 -3.68
C VAL A 155 -13.00 -0.80 -2.82
N SER A 156 -12.05 -0.08 -3.42
CA SER A 156 -10.92 0.46 -2.67
C SER A 156 -11.36 1.51 -1.65
N ALA A 157 -12.29 2.42 -2.01
CA ALA A 157 -12.83 3.38 -1.07
C ALA A 157 -13.44 2.70 0.18
N GLY A 158 -14.29 1.68 0.01
CA GLY A 158 -14.86 0.93 1.14
C GLY A 158 -13.81 0.17 1.96
N PHE A 159 -12.74 -0.31 1.32
CA PHE A 159 -11.62 -0.95 2.04
C PHE A 159 -10.91 0.06 2.96
N TYR A 160 -10.53 1.23 2.43
CA TYR A 160 -9.86 2.27 3.22
C TYR A 160 -10.77 2.87 4.29
N GLU A 161 -12.06 3.10 3.99
CA GLU A 161 -13.05 3.56 4.97
C GLU A 161 -13.16 2.58 6.15
N SER A 162 -13.21 1.26 5.88
CA SER A 162 -13.25 0.24 6.92
C SER A 162 -11.98 0.20 7.80
N ALA A 163 -10.88 0.74 7.31
CA ALA A 163 -9.61 0.90 8.03
C ALA A 163 -9.49 2.27 8.74
N GLY A 164 -10.56 3.07 8.76
CA GLY A 164 -10.58 4.37 9.44
C GLY A 164 -10.02 5.54 8.61
N TRP A 165 -9.82 5.33 7.31
CA TRP A 165 -9.37 6.39 6.40
C TRP A 165 -10.55 7.24 5.92
N ALA A 166 -10.26 8.49 5.56
CA ALA A 166 -11.25 9.42 5.01
C ALA A 166 -10.64 10.26 3.87
N PRO A 167 -11.48 10.76 2.93
CA PRO A 167 -11.03 11.75 1.96
C PRO A 167 -10.70 13.09 2.65
N ASP A 168 -9.68 13.79 2.18
CA ASP A 168 -9.24 15.07 2.75
C ASP A 168 -9.63 16.28 1.88
N GLY A 169 -10.40 16.05 0.83
CA GLY A 169 -10.91 17.10 -0.07
C GLY A 169 -10.01 17.40 -1.27
N TRP A 170 -8.81 16.81 -1.35
CA TRP A 170 -7.95 16.95 -2.52
C TRP A 170 -8.38 16.00 -3.64
N ALA A 171 -8.35 16.51 -4.85
CA ALA A 171 -8.61 15.74 -6.07
C ALA A 171 -7.59 16.13 -7.15
N ARG A 172 -7.26 15.18 -8.01
CA ARG A 172 -6.46 15.39 -9.22
C ARG A 172 -7.08 14.69 -10.41
N THR A 173 -6.71 15.16 -11.61
CA THR A 173 -7.16 14.56 -12.87
C THR A 173 -5.93 14.03 -13.59
N LEU A 174 -5.98 12.76 -13.98
CA LEU A 174 -4.97 12.10 -14.77
C LEU A 174 -5.38 12.18 -16.25
N ASP A 175 -4.48 12.67 -17.09
CA ASP A 175 -4.62 12.56 -18.54
C ASP A 175 -4.03 11.22 -18.98
N THR A 176 -4.90 10.32 -19.45
CA THR A 176 -4.52 8.98 -19.93
C THR A 176 -4.47 8.90 -21.45
N GLY A 177 -4.61 10.05 -22.16
CA GLY A 177 -4.78 10.09 -23.61
C GLY A 177 -6.17 9.65 -24.08
N GLY A 178 -7.11 9.37 -23.15
CA GLY A 178 -8.49 9.02 -23.38
C GLY A 178 -9.42 9.89 -22.53
N GLU A 179 -10.44 9.28 -21.93
CA GLU A 179 -11.27 9.96 -20.96
C GLU A 179 -10.46 10.26 -19.69
N PRO A 180 -10.44 11.52 -19.20
CA PRO A 180 -9.65 11.87 -18.03
C PRO A 180 -10.14 11.15 -16.78
N LEU A 181 -9.22 10.59 -16.01
CA LEU A 181 -9.52 9.88 -14.77
C LEU A 181 -9.37 10.81 -13.58
N ARG A 182 -10.41 10.91 -12.75
CA ARG A 182 -10.39 11.69 -11.52
C ARG A 182 -10.02 10.81 -10.34
N GLU A 183 -9.04 11.26 -9.55
CA GLU A 183 -8.64 10.65 -8.30
C GLU A 183 -8.95 11.57 -7.12
N ILE A 184 -9.34 10.93 -6.01
CA ILE A 184 -9.59 11.56 -4.71
C ILE A 184 -8.52 11.08 -3.76
N ARG A 185 -7.96 12.00 -2.97
CA ARG A 185 -6.98 11.65 -1.96
C ARG A 185 -7.68 11.23 -0.66
N TRP A 186 -7.24 10.08 -0.15
CA TRP A 186 -7.64 9.54 1.14
C TRP A 186 -6.43 9.53 2.08
N HIS A 187 -6.65 9.66 3.39
CA HIS A 187 -5.58 9.66 4.37
C HIS A 187 -6.00 9.05 5.71
N ALA A 188 -4.99 8.66 6.48
CA ALA A 188 -5.09 8.39 7.90
C ALA A 188 -3.97 9.11 8.66
N LEU A 189 -4.25 9.56 9.87
CA LEU A 189 -3.24 10.01 10.80
C LEU A 189 -2.58 8.78 11.42
N LEU A 190 -1.26 8.86 11.59
CA LEU A 190 -0.47 7.81 12.21
C LEU A 190 -0.17 8.28 13.64
N ASP A 191 -1.05 7.90 14.58
CA ASP A 191 -0.85 8.24 15.98
C ASP A 191 0.48 7.68 16.49
N ASP A 192 1.24 8.48 17.20
CA ASP A 192 2.40 8.01 17.93
C ASP A 192 1.90 7.32 19.21
N PRO A 193 2.05 5.99 19.35
CA PRO A 193 1.56 5.27 20.52
C PRO A 193 2.30 5.68 21.82
N ASP A 194 3.47 6.35 21.69
CA ASP A 194 4.28 6.86 22.80
C ASP A 194 4.08 8.36 23.03
N ALA A 195 3.28 9.06 22.22
CA ALA A 195 2.91 10.44 22.47
C ALA A 195 2.07 10.52 23.74
N ALA A 196 2.66 11.03 24.83
CA ALA A 196 1.95 11.33 26.06
C ALA A 196 0.76 12.27 25.76
N PRO A 197 -0.43 12.06 26.37
CA PRO A 197 -1.55 12.95 26.17
C PRO A 197 -1.11 14.38 26.53
N GLN A 198 -1.25 15.30 25.58
CA GLN A 198 -1.02 16.71 25.85
C GLN A 198 -2.07 17.14 26.87
N GLU A 199 -1.64 17.28 28.13
CA GLU A 199 -2.48 17.85 29.18
C GLU A 199 -2.89 19.26 28.74
N GLY A 200 -4.19 19.40 28.44
CA GLY A 200 -4.75 20.68 28.08
C GLY A 200 -4.51 21.70 29.22
N THR A 201 -3.69 22.67 28.92
CA THR A 201 -3.53 23.85 29.79
C THR A 201 -4.86 24.61 29.77
N GLN A 202 -5.56 24.58 30.90
CA GLN A 202 -6.71 25.45 31.18
C GLN A 202 -6.23 26.90 31.36
#